data_898fb4bbf9839fa1c81af84a4cc920d4
#
_entry.id   898fb4bbf9839fa1c81af84a4cc920d4
#
_cell.length_a   1.000
_cell.length_b   1.000
_cell.length_c   1.000
_cell.angle_alpha   90.00
_cell.angle_beta   90.00
_cell.angle_gamma   90.00
#
_symmetry.space_group_name_H-M   'P 1'
#
loop_
_entity.id
_entity.type
_entity.pdbx_description
1 polymer ?
#
loop_
_entity_poly.entity_id
_entity_poly.type
_entity_poly.pdbx_seq_one_letter_code
_entity_poly.pdbx_strand_id
1 'polypeptide(L)'
;MTYVPADDRYEHMRYRRSGRSGLQLPGVSLGLWQNFGFDRPLDTSRAIVRRAFDLGITHFDLANNYGPPYGSAEENFGRLMQQDLAPHRDELIISSKAGYDMWPGPYGEWGSRKYLLASLDQSLDRVGVDYFDIFYSHRFDPDTPLEETMGALDTAVRQGKALYVGISSYSAAKTREAHAILRELGTPVVIHQPSYSMLNRWIEPELLDTLGELGIGCIVFSPLAQGMLTDRYLNGIPEGSRASRHGSLSPDLIDDQALAKVRALNEIASRRGQTLAQLALAWTLRDARVTSALIGASSVEQLEANVAALDKLDFSAEELAEIDQYATDADINIWAESSKT
;
A
#
# COMPACT_ATOMS: atom_id res chain seq x y z
N MET A 1 -17.19 -8.61 -24.70
CA MET A 1 -17.05 -9.95 -24.12
C MET A 1 -17.04 -9.79 -22.61
N THR A 2 -17.77 -10.62 -21.89
CA THR A 2 -17.72 -10.67 -20.43
C THR A 2 -16.31 -11.11 -20.00
N TYR A 3 -15.74 -10.47 -18.97
CA TYR A 3 -14.46 -10.89 -18.41
C TYR A 3 -14.63 -12.24 -17.71
N VAL A 4 -13.71 -13.14 -17.96
CA VAL A 4 -13.61 -14.44 -17.31
C VAL A 4 -12.20 -14.52 -16.74
N PRO A 5 -12.01 -14.55 -15.42
CA PRO A 5 -10.69 -14.63 -14.79
C PRO A 5 -10.02 -15.99 -15.08
N ALA A 6 -8.69 -16.03 -14.98
CA ALA A 6 -7.92 -17.25 -15.10
C ALA A 6 -8.33 -18.27 -14.03
N ASP A 7 -8.52 -19.54 -14.42
CA ASP A 7 -8.97 -20.60 -13.52
C ASP A 7 -7.88 -20.96 -12.48
N ASP A 8 -6.60 -20.83 -12.86
CA ASP A 8 -5.43 -21.15 -12.07
C ASP A 8 -4.89 -19.96 -11.25
N ARG A 9 -5.62 -18.83 -11.17
CA ARG A 9 -5.17 -17.57 -10.58
C ARG A 9 -4.64 -17.69 -9.14
N TYR A 10 -5.11 -18.66 -8.38
CA TYR A 10 -4.69 -18.86 -7.00
C TYR A 10 -3.52 -19.83 -6.82
N GLU A 11 -3.08 -20.54 -7.86
CA GLU A 11 -2.09 -21.61 -7.74
C GLU A 11 -0.66 -21.08 -7.51
N HIS A 12 -0.36 -19.89 -8.02
CA HIS A 12 1.00 -19.32 -8.00
C HIS A 12 1.15 -18.16 -6.99
N MET A 13 0.04 -17.60 -6.50
CA MET A 13 0.09 -16.52 -5.52
C MET A 13 0.33 -17.06 -4.11
N ARG A 14 1.27 -16.43 -3.40
CA ARG A 14 1.51 -16.70 -1.98
C ARG A 14 0.62 -15.81 -1.13
N TYR A 15 -0.27 -16.39 -0.33
CA TYR A 15 -1.12 -15.67 0.61
C TYR A 15 -0.54 -15.73 2.01
N ARG A 16 -0.53 -14.58 2.71
CA ARG A 16 -0.05 -14.45 4.08
C ARG A 16 -1.17 -13.92 4.98
N ARG A 17 -1.27 -14.48 6.18
CA ARG A 17 -2.25 -14.04 7.16
C ARG A 17 -1.89 -12.65 7.70
N SER A 18 -2.88 -11.76 7.81
CA SER A 18 -2.73 -10.45 8.45
C SER A 18 -2.71 -10.62 9.97
N GLY A 19 -1.51 -10.69 10.53
CA GLY A 19 -1.30 -10.93 11.96
C GLY A 19 -2.02 -12.18 12.47
N ARG A 20 -2.84 -12.03 13.51
CA ARG A 20 -3.64 -13.12 14.09
C ARG A 20 -5.09 -13.13 13.62
N SER A 21 -5.44 -12.28 12.65
CA SER A 21 -6.80 -12.23 12.10
C SER A 21 -7.09 -13.37 11.12
N GLY A 22 -8.34 -13.53 10.70
CA GLY A 22 -8.73 -14.44 9.62
C GLY A 22 -8.39 -13.93 8.22
N LEU A 23 -8.03 -12.65 8.09
CA LEU A 23 -7.73 -12.01 6.82
C LEU A 23 -6.42 -12.53 6.22
N GLN A 24 -6.43 -12.87 4.94
CA GLN A 24 -5.24 -13.26 4.18
C GLN A 24 -5.06 -12.32 2.99
N LEU A 25 -3.84 -11.81 2.82
CA LEU A 25 -3.48 -10.96 1.70
C LEU A 25 -2.51 -11.67 0.76
N PRO A 26 -2.55 -11.37 -0.55
CA PRO A 26 -1.53 -11.82 -1.49
C PRO A 26 -0.17 -11.21 -1.11
N GLY A 27 0.92 -11.88 -1.41
CA GLY A 27 2.27 -11.36 -1.15
C GLY A 27 2.53 -10.00 -1.81
N VAL A 28 1.86 -9.74 -2.95
CA VAL A 28 1.83 -8.45 -3.64
C VAL A 28 0.38 -7.99 -3.77
N SER A 29 0.08 -6.78 -3.33
CA SER A 29 -1.23 -6.10 -3.46
C SER A 29 -1.15 -4.95 -4.46
N LEU A 30 -2.26 -4.61 -5.12
CA LEU A 30 -2.30 -3.52 -6.09
C LEU A 30 -2.85 -2.23 -5.47
N GLY A 31 -1.99 -1.20 -5.40
CA GLY A 31 -2.36 0.15 -4.98
C GLY A 31 -2.79 1.01 -6.16
N LEU A 32 -3.90 1.72 -5.99
CA LEU A 32 -4.56 2.46 -7.06
C LEU A 32 -4.32 3.98 -6.95
N TRP A 33 -3.17 4.41 -6.41
CA TRP A 33 -2.94 5.83 -6.14
C TRP A 33 -2.77 6.68 -7.42
N GLN A 34 -1.76 6.44 -8.26
CA GLN A 34 -1.34 7.42 -9.28
C GLN A 34 -1.67 7.08 -10.73
N ASN A 35 -2.06 5.90 -11.07
CA ASN A 35 -2.27 5.47 -12.45
C ASN A 35 -3.74 5.13 -12.74
N PHE A 36 -4.62 5.47 -11.82
CA PHE A 36 -6.03 5.04 -11.86
C PHE A 36 -7.02 6.20 -11.79
N GLY A 37 -6.53 7.46 -11.81
CA GLY A 37 -7.35 8.67 -11.92
C GLY A 37 -7.87 8.93 -13.33
N PHE A 38 -8.56 10.05 -13.51
CA PHE A 38 -9.13 10.44 -14.81
C PHE A 38 -8.09 10.94 -15.81
N ASP A 39 -6.85 11.18 -15.37
CA ASP A 39 -5.72 11.52 -16.22
C ASP A 39 -5.15 10.32 -17.00
N ARG A 40 -5.72 9.11 -16.81
CA ARG A 40 -5.31 7.88 -17.47
C ARG A 40 -6.48 7.22 -18.20
N PRO A 41 -6.23 6.58 -19.35
CA PRO A 41 -7.27 5.83 -20.05
C PRO A 41 -7.82 4.69 -19.18
N LEU A 42 -9.14 4.61 -19.04
CA LEU A 42 -9.80 3.55 -18.24
C LEU A 42 -9.44 2.14 -18.74
N ASP A 43 -9.24 1.97 -20.06
CA ASP A 43 -8.89 0.68 -20.63
C ASP A 43 -7.51 0.18 -20.15
N THR A 44 -6.55 1.11 -19.92
CA THR A 44 -5.25 0.74 -19.31
C THR A 44 -5.44 0.26 -17.87
N SER A 45 -6.18 1.00 -17.07
CA SER A 45 -6.53 0.60 -15.69
C SER A 45 -7.26 -0.73 -15.67
N ARG A 46 -8.20 -0.93 -16.59
CA ARG A 46 -8.96 -2.19 -16.76
C ARG A 46 -8.04 -3.36 -17.08
N ALA A 47 -7.11 -3.20 -18.02
CA ALA A 47 -6.17 -4.27 -18.36
C ALA A 47 -5.30 -4.66 -17.17
N ILE A 48 -4.80 -3.67 -16.39
CA ILE A 48 -3.98 -3.90 -15.20
C ILE A 48 -4.79 -4.62 -14.11
N VAL A 49 -6.01 -4.15 -13.81
CA VAL A 49 -6.86 -4.72 -12.75
C VAL A 49 -7.28 -6.16 -13.08
N ARG A 50 -7.70 -6.44 -14.32
CA ARG A 50 -8.01 -7.79 -14.77
C ARG A 50 -6.80 -8.71 -14.66
N ARG A 51 -5.66 -8.27 -15.15
CA ARG A 51 -4.44 -9.06 -15.09
C ARG A 51 -3.96 -9.27 -13.65
N ALA A 52 -4.13 -8.28 -12.78
CA ALA A 52 -3.84 -8.45 -11.35
C ALA A 52 -4.67 -9.59 -10.74
N PHE A 53 -5.96 -9.61 -11.01
CA PHE A 53 -6.83 -10.68 -10.53
C PHE A 53 -6.49 -12.03 -11.15
N ASP A 54 -6.17 -12.10 -12.46
CA ASP A 54 -5.68 -13.30 -13.14
C ASP A 54 -4.37 -13.86 -12.56
N LEU A 55 -3.55 -13.00 -11.94
CA LEU A 55 -2.32 -13.38 -11.24
C LEU A 55 -2.53 -13.70 -9.74
N GLY A 56 -3.77 -13.72 -9.26
CA GLY A 56 -4.11 -14.00 -7.88
C GLY A 56 -3.98 -12.81 -6.92
N ILE A 57 -3.84 -11.60 -7.42
CA ILE A 57 -3.94 -10.40 -6.58
C ILE A 57 -5.40 -10.18 -6.24
N THR A 58 -5.77 -10.47 -5.01
CA THR A 58 -7.13 -10.29 -4.50
C THR A 58 -7.33 -8.96 -3.78
N HIS A 59 -6.26 -8.25 -3.42
CA HIS A 59 -6.33 -7.01 -2.66
C HIS A 59 -6.07 -5.78 -3.55
N PHE A 60 -7.07 -4.89 -3.59
CA PHE A 60 -7.05 -3.60 -4.26
C PHE A 60 -7.16 -2.48 -3.23
N ASP A 61 -6.16 -1.62 -3.18
CA ASP A 61 -6.01 -0.61 -2.14
C ASP A 61 -6.24 0.80 -2.68
N LEU A 62 -7.24 1.47 -2.14
CA LEU A 62 -7.72 2.79 -2.49
C LEU A 62 -7.52 3.79 -1.33
N ALA A 63 -7.86 5.03 -1.57
CA ALA A 63 -8.15 6.06 -0.58
C ALA A 63 -9.09 7.11 -1.19
N ASN A 64 -9.84 7.83 -0.35
CA ASN A 64 -10.81 8.83 -0.78
C ASN A 64 -10.20 9.89 -1.69
N ASN A 65 -8.94 10.29 -1.45
CA ASN A 65 -8.22 11.33 -2.20
C ASN A 65 -7.33 10.81 -3.33
N TYR A 66 -7.40 9.51 -3.68
CA TYR A 66 -6.62 8.98 -4.81
C TYR A 66 -7.18 9.46 -6.16
N GLY A 67 -6.27 9.76 -7.08
CA GLY A 67 -6.56 10.30 -8.40
C GLY A 67 -5.29 10.78 -9.09
N PRO A 68 -5.27 11.84 -9.90
CA PRO A 68 -6.16 13.02 -9.94
C PRO A 68 -7.43 12.86 -10.80
N PRO A 69 -8.47 13.69 -10.56
CA PRO A 69 -8.72 14.46 -9.33
C PRO A 69 -9.04 13.56 -8.14
N TYR A 70 -9.13 14.11 -6.93
CA TYR A 70 -9.49 13.34 -5.73
C TYR A 70 -10.80 12.58 -5.92
N GLY A 71 -10.82 11.31 -5.51
CA GLY A 71 -11.96 10.40 -5.67
C GLY A 71 -12.02 9.68 -7.02
N SER A 72 -11.29 10.15 -8.04
CA SER A 72 -11.39 9.56 -9.40
C SER A 72 -10.85 8.14 -9.50
N ALA A 73 -9.90 7.76 -8.64
CA ALA A 73 -9.43 6.37 -8.60
C ALA A 73 -10.53 5.43 -8.07
N GLU A 74 -11.28 5.84 -7.04
CA GLU A 74 -12.44 5.10 -6.54
C GLU A 74 -13.55 5.00 -7.59
N GLU A 75 -13.87 6.10 -8.28
CA GLU A 75 -14.87 6.09 -9.35
C GLU A 75 -14.48 5.18 -10.53
N ASN A 76 -13.22 5.24 -10.98
CA ASN A 76 -12.74 4.35 -12.03
C ASN A 76 -12.76 2.88 -11.59
N PHE A 77 -12.31 2.60 -10.36
CA PHE A 77 -12.39 1.23 -9.82
C PHE A 77 -13.83 0.76 -9.69
N GLY A 78 -14.76 1.62 -9.26
CA GLY A 78 -16.19 1.32 -9.22
C GLY A 78 -16.77 0.92 -10.57
N ARG A 79 -16.35 1.60 -11.66
CA ARG A 79 -16.72 1.20 -13.04
C ARG A 79 -16.19 -0.18 -13.39
N LEU A 80 -14.93 -0.49 -12.99
CA LEU A 80 -14.32 -1.80 -13.23
C LEU A 80 -15.00 -2.89 -12.38
N MET A 81 -15.34 -2.58 -11.13
CA MET A 81 -16.13 -3.47 -10.28
C MET A 81 -17.45 -3.84 -10.95
N GLN A 82 -18.22 -2.85 -11.36
CA GLN A 82 -19.55 -3.09 -11.96
C GLN A 82 -19.45 -3.88 -13.28
N GLN A 83 -18.45 -3.60 -14.11
CA GLN A 83 -18.35 -4.18 -15.45
C GLN A 83 -17.68 -5.55 -15.48
N ASP A 84 -16.72 -5.81 -14.58
CA ASP A 84 -15.81 -6.96 -14.68
C ASP A 84 -15.78 -7.83 -13.41
N LEU A 85 -15.80 -7.22 -12.21
CA LEU A 85 -15.46 -7.89 -10.97
C LEU A 85 -16.64 -8.14 -10.04
N ALA A 86 -17.84 -7.61 -10.31
CA ALA A 86 -19.00 -7.78 -9.45
C ALA A 86 -19.33 -9.25 -9.12
N PRO A 87 -19.23 -10.22 -10.07
CA PRO A 87 -19.44 -11.63 -9.75
C PRO A 87 -18.41 -12.23 -8.80
N HIS A 88 -17.27 -11.53 -8.59
CA HIS A 88 -16.13 -11.97 -7.79
C HIS A 88 -15.96 -11.16 -6.51
N ARG A 89 -16.96 -10.33 -6.10
CA ARG A 89 -16.84 -9.45 -4.93
C ARG A 89 -16.37 -10.18 -3.68
N ASP A 90 -16.85 -11.38 -3.44
CA ASP A 90 -16.53 -12.17 -2.26
C ASP A 90 -15.12 -12.81 -2.31
N GLU A 91 -14.49 -12.82 -3.47
CA GLU A 91 -13.09 -13.24 -3.65
C GLU A 91 -12.10 -12.08 -3.43
N LEU A 92 -12.59 -10.83 -3.39
CA LEU A 92 -11.77 -9.63 -3.34
C LEU A 92 -11.70 -9.04 -1.94
N ILE A 93 -10.57 -8.41 -1.67
CA ILE A 93 -10.36 -7.52 -0.54
C ILE A 93 -10.23 -6.10 -1.12
N ILE A 94 -11.20 -5.26 -0.82
CA ILE A 94 -11.23 -3.88 -1.26
C ILE A 94 -11.02 -3.01 -0.03
N SER A 95 -9.97 -2.17 -0.05
CA SER A 95 -9.70 -1.25 1.04
C SER A 95 -9.79 0.21 0.59
N SER A 96 -10.24 1.07 1.49
CA SER A 96 -10.15 2.52 1.32
C SER A 96 -9.77 3.20 2.64
N LYS A 97 -9.41 4.48 2.56
CA LYS A 97 -8.82 5.26 3.64
C LYS A 97 -9.32 6.70 3.61
N ALA A 98 -9.36 7.33 4.78
CA ALA A 98 -9.55 8.78 4.91
C ALA A 98 -8.59 9.36 5.96
N GLY A 99 -8.09 10.58 5.73
CA GLY A 99 -7.15 11.26 6.62
C GLY A 99 -6.41 12.42 5.98
N TYR A 100 -6.15 12.37 4.67
CA TYR A 100 -5.61 13.48 3.90
C TYR A 100 -6.72 14.36 3.35
N ASP A 101 -6.36 15.54 2.83
CA ASP A 101 -7.28 16.52 2.29
C ASP A 101 -8.16 15.96 1.16
N MET A 102 -9.44 16.28 1.21
CA MET A 102 -10.44 15.82 0.23
C MET A 102 -11.34 16.97 -0.24
N TRP A 103 -11.69 17.92 0.64
CA TRP A 103 -12.47 19.11 0.32
C TRP A 103 -12.06 20.29 1.21
N PRO A 104 -12.33 21.54 0.81
CA PRO A 104 -11.95 22.71 1.60
C PRO A 104 -12.78 22.85 2.89
N GLY A 105 -12.17 23.46 3.90
CA GLY A 105 -12.83 23.80 5.17
C GLY A 105 -12.40 22.89 6.33
N PRO A 106 -12.95 23.12 7.53
CA PRO A 106 -12.42 22.54 8.78
C PRO A 106 -12.70 21.04 8.95
N TYR A 107 -13.49 20.45 8.06
CA TYR A 107 -13.85 19.02 8.11
C TYR A 107 -13.45 18.27 6.82
N GLY A 108 -12.50 18.78 6.08
CA GLY A 108 -12.09 18.23 4.79
C GLY A 108 -10.89 17.30 4.87
N GLU A 109 -10.29 17.08 6.06
CA GLU A 109 -9.12 16.24 6.30
C GLU A 109 -9.03 15.80 7.76
N TRP A 110 -7.97 15.05 8.10
CA TRP A 110 -7.58 14.56 9.42
C TRP A 110 -8.46 13.44 9.98
N GLY A 111 -8.51 13.29 11.31
CA GLY A 111 -9.04 12.11 11.99
C GLY A 111 -10.39 12.29 12.68
N SER A 112 -11.05 13.44 12.51
CA SER A 112 -12.34 13.66 13.19
C SER A 112 -13.39 12.64 12.77
N ARG A 113 -14.23 12.22 13.71
CA ARG A 113 -15.36 11.32 13.46
C ARG A 113 -16.25 11.81 12.30
N LYS A 114 -16.48 13.13 12.24
CA LYS A 114 -17.29 13.75 11.18
C LYS A 114 -16.67 13.51 9.80
N TYR A 115 -15.36 13.73 9.67
CA TYR A 115 -14.65 13.57 8.40
C TYR A 115 -14.56 12.11 7.98
N LEU A 116 -14.18 11.21 8.90
CA LEU A 116 -13.99 9.81 8.60
C LEU A 116 -15.27 9.13 8.12
N LEU A 117 -16.40 9.34 8.82
CA LEU A 117 -17.67 8.72 8.43
C LEU A 117 -18.26 9.32 7.15
N ALA A 118 -18.16 10.64 6.96
CA ALA A 118 -18.59 11.27 5.70
C ALA A 118 -17.73 10.76 4.51
N SER A 119 -16.41 10.64 4.71
CA SER A 119 -15.51 10.09 3.68
C SER A 119 -15.83 8.64 3.35
N LEU A 120 -16.11 7.82 4.37
CA LEU A 120 -16.49 6.41 4.17
C LEU A 120 -17.74 6.29 3.30
N ASP A 121 -18.78 7.05 3.59
CA ASP A 121 -20.05 7.04 2.83
C ASP A 121 -19.81 7.47 1.38
N GLN A 122 -19.07 8.55 1.16
CA GLN A 122 -18.72 9.01 -0.18
C GLN A 122 -17.85 8.00 -0.95
N SER A 123 -16.94 7.30 -0.27
CA SER A 123 -16.09 6.29 -0.88
C SER A 123 -16.89 5.04 -1.29
N LEU A 124 -17.83 4.59 -0.46
CA LEU A 124 -18.75 3.51 -0.78
C LEU A 124 -19.58 3.84 -2.03
N ASP A 125 -20.11 5.06 -2.10
CA ASP A 125 -20.88 5.56 -3.25
C ASP A 125 -20.02 5.57 -4.53
N ARG A 126 -18.77 6.06 -4.48
CA ARG A 126 -17.86 6.12 -5.64
C ARG A 126 -17.47 4.74 -6.16
N VAL A 127 -17.18 3.81 -5.25
CA VAL A 127 -16.81 2.44 -5.63
C VAL A 127 -18.06 1.62 -5.99
N GLY A 128 -19.23 1.99 -5.50
CA GLY A 128 -20.48 1.27 -5.75
C GLY A 128 -20.54 -0.08 -5.02
N VAL A 129 -20.08 -0.12 -3.78
CA VAL A 129 -20.11 -1.31 -2.91
C VAL A 129 -20.81 -0.99 -1.59
N ASP A 130 -21.39 -2.01 -0.95
CA ASP A 130 -22.09 -1.85 0.32
C ASP A 130 -21.12 -1.74 1.52
N TYR A 131 -19.92 -2.32 1.39
CA TYR A 131 -18.89 -2.31 2.42
C TYR A 131 -17.48 -2.40 1.81
N PHE A 132 -16.51 -1.84 2.53
CA PHE A 132 -15.10 -2.15 2.33
C PHE A 132 -14.68 -3.34 3.20
N ASP A 133 -13.77 -4.16 2.70
CA ASP A 133 -13.17 -5.22 3.54
C ASP A 133 -12.29 -4.59 4.62
N ILE A 134 -11.54 -3.53 4.29
CA ILE A 134 -10.72 -2.80 5.25
C ILE A 134 -10.94 -1.29 5.07
N PHE A 135 -11.26 -0.59 6.16
CA PHE A 135 -11.27 0.86 6.20
C PHE A 135 -10.17 1.38 7.12
N TYR A 136 -9.36 2.32 6.63
CA TYR A 136 -8.20 2.83 7.37
C TYR A 136 -8.38 4.26 7.85
N SER A 137 -7.87 4.56 9.06
CA SER A 137 -7.35 5.89 9.36
C SER A 137 -6.03 6.06 8.61
N HIS A 138 -6.00 7.00 7.63
CA HIS A 138 -4.92 7.14 6.65
C HIS A 138 -3.65 7.73 7.24
N ARG A 139 -3.75 8.50 8.32
CA ARG A 139 -2.65 9.04 9.12
C ARG A 139 -3.11 9.38 10.52
N PHE A 140 -2.18 9.47 11.46
CA PHE A 140 -2.44 9.99 12.80
C PHE A 140 -2.80 11.48 12.74
N ASP A 141 -3.82 11.88 13.50
CA ASP A 141 -4.22 13.26 13.71
C ASP A 141 -3.79 13.71 15.10
N PRO A 142 -2.83 14.65 15.23
CA PRO A 142 -2.33 15.08 16.53
C PRO A 142 -3.32 15.94 17.32
N ASP A 143 -4.30 16.55 16.65
CA ASP A 143 -5.22 17.52 17.23
C ASP A 143 -6.60 16.91 17.59
N THR A 144 -6.90 15.70 17.09
CA THR A 144 -8.12 14.97 17.43
C THR A 144 -7.82 13.89 18.47
N PRO A 145 -8.59 13.79 19.57
CA PRO A 145 -8.45 12.68 20.51
C PRO A 145 -8.48 11.33 19.79
N LEU A 146 -7.51 10.47 20.07
CA LEU A 146 -7.39 9.19 19.38
C LEU A 146 -8.61 8.30 19.56
N GLU A 147 -9.28 8.41 20.71
CA GLU A 147 -10.55 7.72 21.01
C GLU A 147 -11.66 8.11 20.04
N GLU A 148 -11.70 9.37 19.58
CA GLU A 148 -12.68 9.83 18.58
C GLU A 148 -12.42 9.17 17.23
N THR A 149 -11.16 9.19 16.78
CA THR A 149 -10.74 8.56 15.52
C THR A 149 -11.01 7.05 15.54
N MET A 150 -10.60 6.36 16.59
CA MET A 150 -10.82 4.91 16.74
C MET A 150 -12.30 4.58 16.91
N GLY A 151 -13.05 5.41 17.63
CA GLY A 151 -14.50 5.26 17.75
C GLY A 151 -15.24 5.46 16.42
N ALA A 152 -14.72 6.26 15.48
CA ALA A 152 -15.25 6.35 14.12
C ALA A 152 -15.02 5.04 13.35
N LEU A 153 -13.83 4.43 13.45
CA LEU A 153 -13.54 3.13 12.84
C LEU A 153 -14.43 2.01 13.41
N ASP A 154 -14.60 1.95 14.74
CA ASP A 154 -15.55 1.01 15.38
C ASP A 154 -16.97 1.20 14.85
N THR A 155 -17.40 2.45 14.69
CA THR A 155 -18.73 2.76 14.13
C THR A 155 -18.88 2.23 12.70
N ALA A 156 -17.85 2.36 11.85
CA ALA A 156 -17.87 1.84 10.48
C ALA A 156 -18.13 0.32 10.47
N VAL A 157 -17.49 -0.43 11.37
CA VAL A 157 -17.70 -1.88 11.50
C VAL A 157 -19.09 -2.19 12.03
N ARG A 158 -19.55 -1.52 13.10
CA ARG A 158 -20.89 -1.74 13.66
C ARG A 158 -22.02 -1.43 12.69
N GLN A 159 -21.80 -0.50 11.77
CA GLN A 159 -22.76 -0.19 10.71
C GLN A 159 -22.69 -1.16 9.52
N GLY A 160 -21.76 -2.11 9.53
CA GLY A 160 -21.55 -3.04 8.43
C GLY A 160 -20.94 -2.41 7.17
N LYS A 161 -20.37 -1.20 7.29
CA LYS A 161 -19.72 -0.46 6.19
C LYS A 161 -18.24 -0.81 6.01
N ALA A 162 -17.64 -1.48 7.00
CA ALA A 162 -16.32 -2.09 6.94
C ALA A 162 -16.34 -3.45 7.65
N LEU A 163 -15.62 -4.45 7.14
CA LEU A 163 -15.46 -5.73 7.84
C LEU A 163 -14.33 -5.67 8.86
N TYR A 164 -13.25 -4.99 8.51
CA TYR A 164 -12.05 -4.81 9.31
C TYR A 164 -11.61 -3.35 9.31
N VAL A 165 -10.82 -2.99 10.30
CA VAL A 165 -10.21 -1.65 10.37
C VAL A 165 -8.69 -1.75 10.41
N GLY A 166 -8.05 -0.75 9.82
CA GLY A 166 -6.61 -0.56 9.79
C GLY A 166 -6.20 0.86 10.15
N ILE A 167 -4.91 1.02 10.37
CA ILE A 167 -4.26 2.32 10.55
C ILE A 167 -3.06 2.44 9.59
N SER A 168 -2.67 3.65 9.24
CA SER A 168 -1.56 3.90 8.33
C SER A 168 -0.64 4.98 8.88
N SER A 169 0.67 4.77 8.76
CA SER A 169 1.72 5.73 9.15
C SER A 169 1.69 6.17 10.63
N TYR A 170 1.18 5.35 11.53
CA TYR A 170 1.25 5.57 12.98
C TYR A 170 2.61 5.14 13.52
N SER A 171 3.14 5.84 14.54
CA SER A 171 4.30 5.38 15.29
C SER A 171 4.00 4.09 16.06
N ALA A 172 5.03 3.40 16.53
CA ALA A 172 4.87 2.22 17.37
C ALA A 172 4.04 2.52 18.64
N ALA A 173 4.32 3.66 19.29
CA ALA A 173 3.59 4.11 20.47
C ALA A 173 2.10 4.35 20.16
N LYS A 174 1.79 5.10 19.10
CA LYS A 174 0.40 5.38 18.69
C LYS A 174 -0.32 4.14 18.17
N THR A 175 0.40 3.18 17.60
CA THR A 175 -0.16 1.88 17.24
C THR A 175 -0.59 1.09 18.47
N ARG A 176 0.20 1.07 19.55
CA ARG A 176 -0.18 0.43 20.82
C ARG A 176 -1.41 1.09 21.43
N GLU A 177 -1.46 2.40 21.45
CA GLU A 177 -2.58 3.19 21.98
C GLU A 177 -3.87 2.93 21.17
N ALA A 178 -3.82 3.05 19.85
CA ALA A 178 -4.95 2.76 18.95
C ALA A 178 -5.45 1.31 19.11
N HIS A 179 -4.53 0.35 19.20
CA HIS A 179 -4.88 -1.05 19.42
C HIS A 179 -5.61 -1.26 20.77
N ALA A 180 -5.15 -0.61 21.84
CA ALA A 180 -5.79 -0.73 23.15
C ALA A 180 -7.22 -0.19 23.12
N ILE A 181 -7.44 1.00 22.53
CA ILE A 181 -8.76 1.62 22.39
C ILE A 181 -9.70 0.73 21.55
N LEU A 182 -9.26 0.29 20.37
CA LEU A 182 -10.10 -0.54 19.49
C LEU A 182 -10.41 -1.91 20.10
N ARG A 183 -9.46 -2.49 20.83
CA ARG A 183 -9.67 -3.75 21.55
C ARG A 183 -10.73 -3.60 22.66
N GLU A 184 -10.73 -2.50 23.39
CA GLU A 184 -11.74 -2.19 24.42
C GLU A 184 -13.13 -2.02 23.79
N LEU A 185 -13.19 -1.40 22.60
CA LEU A 185 -14.44 -1.27 21.83
C LEU A 185 -14.93 -2.59 21.21
N GLY A 186 -14.08 -3.64 21.19
CA GLY A 186 -14.41 -4.94 20.60
C GLY A 186 -14.19 -5.03 19.08
N THR A 187 -13.52 -4.03 18.50
CA THR A 187 -13.19 -3.95 17.06
C THR A 187 -11.66 -3.89 16.91
N PRO A 188 -10.92 -5.02 16.97
CA PRO A 188 -9.47 -4.98 16.92
C PRO A 188 -8.96 -4.45 15.58
N VAL A 189 -7.91 -3.60 15.63
CA VAL A 189 -7.15 -3.26 14.42
C VAL A 189 -6.42 -4.49 13.93
N VAL A 190 -6.59 -4.82 12.63
CA VAL A 190 -6.03 -6.06 12.05
C VAL A 190 -4.81 -5.84 11.18
N ILE A 191 -4.58 -4.59 10.75
CA ILE A 191 -3.53 -4.29 9.79
C ILE A 191 -3.01 -2.85 9.97
N HIS A 192 -1.70 -2.68 9.79
CA HIS A 192 -1.02 -1.40 9.71
C HIS A 192 -0.37 -1.23 8.34
N GLN A 193 -0.52 -0.05 7.74
CA GLN A 193 0.07 0.26 6.43
C GLN A 193 1.13 1.37 6.56
N PRO A 194 2.44 1.05 6.74
CA PRO A 194 3.53 2.00 6.76
C PRO A 194 4.25 2.09 5.42
N SER A 195 5.00 3.19 5.18
CA SER A 195 6.01 3.24 4.13
C SER A 195 7.24 2.41 4.50
N TYR A 196 7.75 1.60 3.56
CA TYR A 196 8.94 0.77 3.78
C TYR A 196 9.62 0.38 2.49
N SER A 197 10.93 0.47 2.46
CA SER A 197 11.77 0.03 1.34
C SER A 197 13.21 -0.15 1.80
N MET A 198 14.09 -0.62 0.91
CA MET A 198 15.54 -0.68 1.14
C MET A 198 16.16 0.70 1.48
N LEU A 199 15.52 1.81 1.05
CA LEU A 199 15.97 3.18 1.26
C LEU A 199 15.13 3.95 2.30
N ASN A 200 14.24 3.26 3.01
CA ASN A 200 13.38 3.82 4.07
C ASN A 200 13.05 2.72 5.07
N ARG A 201 13.84 2.59 6.14
CA ARG A 201 13.82 1.45 7.07
C ARG A 201 13.25 1.80 8.46
N TRP A 202 12.55 2.89 8.60
CA TRP A 202 12.07 3.44 9.87
C TRP A 202 11.21 2.47 10.72
N ILE A 203 10.58 1.48 10.08
CA ILE A 203 9.71 0.52 10.79
C ILE A 203 10.48 -0.59 11.52
N GLU A 204 11.76 -0.82 11.15
CA GLU A 204 12.55 -1.94 11.67
C GLU A 204 12.91 -1.81 13.16
N PRO A 205 13.28 -0.62 13.69
CA PRO A 205 13.74 -0.52 15.07
C PRO A 205 12.68 -0.88 16.11
N GLU A 206 11.40 -0.62 15.85
CA GLU A 206 10.36 -0.77 16.87
C GLU A 206 9.01 -1.23 16.31
N LEU A 207 8.56 -0.68 15.18
CA LEU A 207 7.19 -0.88 14.69
C LEU A 207 6.92 -2.35 14.32
N LEU A 208 7.84 -3.01 13.63
CA LEU A 208 7.65 -4.42 13.25
C LEU A 208 7.51 -5.34 14.46
N ASP A 209 8.29 -5.11 15.52
CA ASP A 209 8.18 -5.86 16.77
C ASP A 209 6.84 -5.59 17.45
N THR A 210 6.43 -4.32 17.51
CA THR A 210 5.12 -3.92 18.03
C THR A 210 3.97 -4.62 17.31
N LEU A 211 3.99 -4.65 15.98
CA LEU A 211 2.95 -5.32 15.18
C LEU A 211 2.93 -6.83 15.45
N GLY A 212 4.10 -7.47 15.53
CA GLY A 212 4.23 -8.88 15.84
C GLY A 212 3.67 -9.23 17.22
N GLU A 213 4.01 -8.45 18.26
CA GLU A 213 3.52 -8.61 19.63
C GLU A 213 1.99 -8.47 19.72
N LEU A 214 1.44 -7.45 19.06
CA LEU A 214 0.01 -7.17 19.06
C LEU A 214 -0.79 -8.10 18.15
N GLY A 215 -0.11 -8.81 17.24
CA GLY A 215 -0.75 -9.69 16.24
C GLY A 215 -1.45 -8.91 15.13
N ILE A 216 -0.91 -7.77 14.77
CA ILE A 216 -1.38 -6.90 13.69
C ILE A 216 -0.57 -7.21 12.43
N GLY A 217 -1.21 -7.35 11.28
CA GLY A 217 -0.53 -7.51 9.99
C GLY A 217 0.14 -6.21 9.52
N CYS A 218 1.12 -6.34 8.63
CA CYS A 218 1.85 -5.22 8.05
C CYS A 218 1.77 -5.28 6.53
N ILE A 219 1.11 -4.31 5.90
CA ILE A 219 1.17 -4.10 4.45
C ILE A 219 1.97 -2.85 4.18
N VAL A 220 3.00 -2.94 3.36
CA VAL A 220 3.93 -1.81 3.18
C VAL A 220 3.75 -1.14 1.84
N PHE A 221 3.65 0.19 1.85
CA PHE A 221 3.58 0.99 0.63
C PHE A 221 4.94 1.60 0.26
N SER A 222 5.07 2.02 -1.00
CA SER A 222 6.33 2.52 -1.60
C SER A 222 7.53 1.56 -1.48
N PRO A 223 7.37 0.23 -1.65
CA PRO A 223 8.48 -0.71 -1.55
C PRO A 223 9.57 -0.48 -2.60
N LEU A 224 9.23 0.18 -3.71
CA LEU A 224 10.16 0.57 -4.77
C LEU A 224 10.70 2.00 -4.61
N ALA A 225 10.57 2.60 -3.41
CA ALA A 225 11.10 3.95 -3.13
C ALA A 225 10.67 4.98 -4.20
N GLN A 226 9.37 5.02 -4.51
CA GLN A 226 8.78 5.88 -5.55
C GLN A 226 9.38 5.68 -6.97
N GLY A 227 10.01 4.55 -7.21
CA GLY A 227 10.64 4.16 -8.47
C GLY A 227 12.16 4.27 -8.47
N MET A 228 12.81 4.74 -7.41
CA MET A 228 14.26 4.76 -7.30
C MET A 228 14.87 3.34 -7.32
N LEU A 229 14.19 2.37 -6.75
CA LEU A 229 14.59 0.96 -6.76
C LEU A 229 14.09 0.24 -8.03
N THR A 230 14.25 0.90 -9.17
CA THR A 230 14.03 0.33 -10.50
C THR A 230 15.18 0.75 -11.41
N ASP A 231 15.26 0.19 -12.60
CA ASP A 231 16.25 0.57 -13.63
C ASP A 231 16.07 1.99 -14.17
N ARG A 232 14.92 2.61 -13.91
CA ARG A 232 14.51 3.91 -14.47
C ARG A 232 15.51 5.03 -14.22
N TYR A 233 16.09 5.08 -13.02
CA TYR A 233 16.98 6.17 -12.60
C TYR A 233 18.48 5.82 -12.64
N LEU A 234 18.87 4.62 -13.03
CA LEU A 234 20.29 4.18 -13.07
C LEU A 234 21.19 5.09 -13.94
N ASN A 235 20.61 5.70 -14.98
CA ASN A 235 21.31 6.56 -15.93
C ASN A 235 20.90 8.04 -15.83
N GLY A 236 20.32 8.47 -14.72
CA GLY A 236 19.83 9.82 -14.49
C GLY A 236 18.32 9.93 -14.43
N ILE A 237 17.78 11.14 -14.46
CA ILE A 237 16.34 11.41 -14.33
C ILE A 237 15.71 11.45 -15.75
N PRO A 238 14.91 10.44 -16.15
CA PRO A 238 14.26 10.44 -17.45
C PRO A 238 13.18 11.52 -17.53
N GLU A 239 12.98 12.08 -18.72
CA GLU A 239 11.85 12.96 -19.00
C GLU A 239 10.52 12.23 -18.76
N GLY A 240 9.54 12.90 -18.18
CA GLY A 240 8.24 12.32 -17.85
C GLY A 240 8.25 11.37 -16.63
N SER A 241 9.38 11.21 -15.93
CA SER A 241 9.44 10.48 -14.66
C SER A 241 8.80 11.28 -13.50
N ARG A 242 8.55 10.64 -12.35
CA ARG A 242 8.03 11.33 -11.15
C ARG A 242 8.92 12.48 -10.70
N ALA A 243 10.24 12.28 -10.71
CA ALA A 243 11.20 13.30 -10.34
C ALA A 243 11.21 14.48 -11.32
N SER A 244 11.03 14.23 -12.63
CA SER A 244 10.99 15.31 -13.63
C SER A 244 9.69 16.14 -13.62
N ARG A 245 8.61 15.62 -13.03
CA ARG A 245 7.29 16.29 -12.98
C ARG A 245 7.06 17.07 -11.68
N HIS A 246 8.08 17.26 -10.84
CA HIS A 246 7.94 17.86 -9.49
C HIS A 246 6.82 17.21 -8.66
N GLY A 247 6.70 15.89 -8.77
CA GLY A 247 5.73 15.08 -8.03
C GLY A 247 6.21 14.73 -6.62
N SER A 248 5.77 13.59 -6.12
CA SER A 248 6.11 13.11 -4.76
C SER A 248 7.60 12.76 -4.57
N LEU A 249 8.37 12.57 -5.64
CA LEU A 249 9.83 12.37 -5.58
C LEU A 249 10.54 13.66 -6.01
N SER A 250 11.24 14.30 -5.07
CA SER A 250 12.07 15.47 -5.39
C SER A 250 13.32 15.04 -6.17
N PRO A 251 13.71 15.79 -7.23
CA PRO A 251 14.97 15.55 -7.93
C PRO A 251 16.19 15.59 -7.00
N ASP A 252 16.16 16.40 -5.95
CA ASP A 252 17.25 16.57 -4.97
C ASP A 252 17.54 15.29 -4.17
N LEU A 253 16.58 14.36 -4.11
CA LEU A 253 16.77 13.05 -3.48
C LEU A 253 17.50 12.03 -4.38
N ILE A 254 17.73 12.38 -5.64
CA ILE A 254 18.44 11.55 -6.63
C ILE A 254 19.85 12.13 -6.83
N ASP A 255 20.61 12.18 -5.76
CA ASP A 255 22.01 12.61 -5.79
C ASP A 255 22.96 11.45 -6.17
N ASP A 256 24.24 11.77 -6.36
CA ASP A 256 25.26 10.79 -6.75
C ASP A 256 25.43 9.68 -5.69
N GLN A 257 25.21 9.99 -4.41
CA GLN A 257 25.30 9.02 -3.33
C GLN A 257 24.15 8.03 -3.36
N ALA A 258 22.91 8.51 -3.53
CA ALA A 258 21.73 7.67 -3.69
C ALA A 258 21.86 6.79 -4.94
N LEU A 259 22.32 7.35 -6.06
CA LEU A 259 22.55 6.60 -7.29
C LEU A 259 23.64 5.54 -7.14
N ALA A 260 24.71 5.79 -6.39
CA ALA A 260 25.74 4.80 -6.10
C ALA A 260 25.17 3.59 -5.34
N LYS A 261 24.33 3.83 -4.31
CA LYS A 261 23.63 2.78 -3.57
C LYS A 261 22.72 1.96 -4.51
N VAL A 262 21.91 2.65 -5.32
CA VAL A 262 20.97 2.01 -6.26
C VAL A 262 21.70 1.15 -7.29
N ARG A 263 22.84 1.62 -7.83
CA ARG A 263 23.67 0.84 -8.77
C ARG A 263 24.26 -0.40 -8.11
N ALA A 264 24.79 -0.30 -6.89
CA ALA A 264 25.31 -1.45 -6.16
C ALA A 264 24.20 -2.50 -5.88
N LEU A 265 23.04 -2.07 -5.47
CA LEU A 265 21.86 -2.96 -5.31
C LEU A 265 21.45 -3.61 -6.63
N ASN A 266 21.52 -2.89 -7.75
CA ASN A 266 21.23 -3.45 -9.07
C ASN A 266 22.25 -4.53 -9.51
N GLU A 267 23.53 -4.39 -9.14
CA GLU A 267 24.53 -5.43 -9.37
C GLU A 267 24.21 -6.71 -8.57
N ILE A 268 23.77 -6.56 -7.31
CA ILE A 268 23.33 -7.69 -6.50
C ILE A 268 22.11 -8.35 -7.14
N ALA A 269 21.11 -7.56 -7.56
CA ALA A 269 19.92 -8.08 -8.26
C ALA A 269 20.30 -8.89 -9.50
N SER A 270 21.22 -8.37 -10.33
CA SER A 270 21.69 -9.02 -11.55
C SER A 270 22.37 -10.37 -11.27
N ARG A 271 23.20 -10.45 -10.22
CA ARG A 271 23.82 -11.73 -9.80
C ARG A 271 22.78 -12.75 -9.31
N ARG A 272 21.67 -12.27 -8.74
CA ARG A 272 20.54 -13.10 -8.35
C ARG A 272 19.65 -13.53 -9.53
N GLY A 273 19.86 -12.99 -10.73
CA GLY A 273 18.98 -13.18 -11.87
C GLY A 273 17.63 -12.47 -11.71
N GLN A 274 17.57 -11.40 -10.94
CA GLN A 274 16.41 -10.56 -10.70
C GLN A 274 16.64 -9.15 -11.26
N THR A 275 15.56 -8.43 -11.57
CA THR A 275 15.62 -6.99 -11.74
C THR A 275 15.77 -6.31 -10.37
N LEU A 276 16.22 -5.05 -10.36
CA LEU A 276 16.31 -4.27 -9.11
C LEU A 276 14.94 -4.16 -8.40
N ALA A 277 13.86 -3.98 -9.16
CA ALA A 277 12.50 -3.96 -8.61
C ALA A 277 12.12 -5.29 -7.96
N GLN A 278 12.44 -6.40 -8.59
CA GLN A 278 12.20 -7.74 -8.03
C GLN A 278 13.02 -7.98 -6.76
N LEU A 279 14.30 -7.60 -6.75
CA LEU A 279 15.12 -7.65 -5.54
C LEU A 279 14.52 -6.84 -4.41
N ALA A 280 14.11 -5.60 -4.68
CA ALA A 280 13.52 -4.70 -3.68
C ALA A 280 12.22 -5.25 -3.08
N LEU A 281 11.36 -5.82 -3.90
CA LEU A 281 10.11 -6.45 -3.45
C LEU A 281 10.39 -7.73 -2.66
N ALA A 282 11.27 -8.60 -3.14
CA ALA A 282 11.68 -9.81 -2.42
C ALA A 282 12.30 -9.47 -1.06
N TRP A 283 13.20 -8.47 -1.02
CA TRP A 283 13.81 -8.01 0.22
C TRP A 283 12.78 -7.44 1.20
N THR A 284 11.81 -6.67 0.72
CA THR A 284 10.72 -6.14 1.54
C THR A 284 9.91 -7.27 2.17
N LEU A 285 9.68 -8.36 1.44
CA LEU A 285 8.90 -9.52 1.87
C LEU A 285 9.73 -10.57 2.64
N ARG A 286 11.04 -10.36 2.86
CA ARG A 286 11.92 -11.29 3.58
C ARG A 286 11.53 -11.47 5.04
N ASP A 287 11.00 -10.41 5.65
CA ASP A 287 10.50 -10.45 7.02
C ASP A 287 9.09 -11.04 7.06
N ALA A 288 8.92 -12.10 7.81
CA ALA A 288 7.63 -12.80 7.92
C ALA A 288 6.52 -11.93 8.55
N ARG A 289 6.87 -10.84 9.24
CA ARG A 289 5.92 -9.86 9.80
C ARG A 289 5.33 -8.94 8.74
N VAL A 290 6.00 -8.81 7.58
CA VAL A 290 5.43 -8.08 6.43
C VAL A 290 4.49 -9.01 5.68
N THR A 291 3.20 -8.70 5.74
CA THR A 291 2.13 -9.51 5.14
C THR A 291 2.10 -9.36 3.62
N SER A 292 2.22 -8.14 3.11
CA SER A 292 2.10 -7.84 1.69
C SER A 292 2.90 -6.60 1.30
N ALA A 293 3.41 -6.56 0.08
CA ALA A 293 3.99 -5.38 -0.53
C ALA A 293 2.99 -4.73 -1.48
N LEU A 294 2.63 -3.46 -1.21
CA LEU A 294 1.69 -2.70 -2.01
C LEU A 294 2.41 -2.03 -3.17
N ILE A 295 2.13 -2.46 -4.39
CA ILE A 295 2.74 -1.90 -5.61
C ILE A 295 1.75 -1.06 -6.41
N GLY A 296 2.24 -0.07 -7.13
CA GLY A 296 1.55 0.56 -8.24
C GLY A 296 2.06 0.00 -9.57
N ALA A 297 1.21 -0.03 -10.58
CA ALA A 297 1.58 -0.40 -11.94
C ALA A 297 1.05 0.62 -12.95
N SER A 298 1.81 0.89 -14.01
CA SER A 298 1.40 1.75 -15.13
C SER A 298 1.14 0.96 -16.41
N SER A 299 1.48 -0.33 -16.44
CA SER A 299 1.18 -1.27 -17.51
C SER A 299 1.08 -2.71 -16.97
N VAL A 300 0.54 -3.60 -17.81
CA VAL A 300 0.43 -5.04 -17.50
C VAL A 300 1.83 -5.66 -17.35
N GLU A 301 2.76 -5.32 -18.22
CA GLU A 301 4.14 -5.84 -18.19
C GLU A 301 4.85 -5.46 -16.89
N GLN A 302 4.64 -4.23 -16.42
CA GLN A 302 5.21 -3.80 -15.13
C GLN A 302 4.60 -4.58 -13.95
N LEU A 303 3.29 -4.82 -13.99
CA LEU A 303 2.61 -5.63 -12.99
C LEU A 303 3.18 -7.05 -12.95
N GLU A 304 3.27 -7.72 -14.10
CA GLU A 304 3.80 -9.08 -14.22
C GLU A 304 5.26 -9.17 -13.74
N ALA A 305 6.09 -8.21 -14.15
CA ALA A 305 7.48 -8.14 -13.71
C ALA A 305 7.60 -7.99 -12.18
N ASN A 306 6.73 -7.22 -11.55
CA ASN A 306 6.70 -7.06 -10.10
C ASN A 306 6.20 -8.31 -9.38
N VAL A 307 5.17 -8.98 -9.89
CA VAL A 307 4.64 -10.24 -9.31
C VAL A 307 5.68 -11.35 -9.36
N ALA A 308 6.49 -11.41 -10.43
CA ALA A 308 7.58 -12.38 -10.55
C ALA A 308 8.68 -12.25 -9.47
N ALA A 309 8.66 -11.19 -8.65
CA ALA A 309 9.50 -11.13 -7.45
C ALA A 309 9.21 -12.26 -6.45
N LEU A 310 7.97 -12.79 -6.45
CA LEU A 310 7.54 -13.86 -5.56
C LEU A 310 8.19 -15.22 -5.88
N ASP A 311 8.77 -15.38 -7.06
CA ASP A 311 9.44 -16.62 -7.47
C ASP A 311 10.76 -16.86 -6.72
N LYS A 312 11.38 -15.78 -6.18
CA LYS A 312 12.68 -15.86 -5.50
C LYS A 312 12.74 -14.93 -4.28
N LEU A 313 12.16 -15.37 -3.16
CA LEU A 313 12.10 -14.62 -1.90
C LEU A 313 13.22 -14.96 -0.92
N ASP A 314 13.93 -16.06 -1.12
CA ASP A 314 14.95 -16.53 -0.19
C ASP A 314 16.26 -15.75 -0.37
N PHE A 315 16.88 -15.42 0.76
CA PHE A 315 18.18 -14.75 0.82
C PHE A 315 19.13 -15.54 1.71
N SER A 316 20.41 -15.64 1.33
CA SER A 316 21.42 -16.10 2.25
C SER A 316 21.79 -14.99 3.26
N ALA A 317 22.43 -15.36 4.36
CA ALA A 317 22.92 -14.40 5.34
C ALA A 317 23.98 -13.45 4.74
N GLU A 318 24.81 -13.97 3.85
CA GLU A 318 25.86 -13.23 3.14
C GLU A 318 25.25 -12.22 2.16
N GLU A 319 24.20 -12.61 1.43
CA GLU A 319 23.48 -11.71 0.53
C GLU A 319 22.82 -10.56 1.32
N LEU A 320 22.19 -10.85 2.45
CA LEU A 320 21.58 -9.81 3.29
C LEU A 320 22.63 -8.87 3.87
N ALA A 321 23.77 -9.41 4.32
CA ALA A 321 24.88 -8.59 4.82
C ALA A 321 25.49 -7.68 3.73
N GLU A 322 25.55 -8.14 2.48
CA GLU A 322 26.00 -7.33 1.35
C GLU A 322 24.93 -6.24 1.01
N ILE A 323 23.66 -6.61 0.97
CA ILE A 323 22.55 -5.67 0.71
C ILE A 323 22.53 -4.58 1.77
N ASP A 324 22.71 -4.90 3.04
CA ASP A 324 22.64 -3.96 4.16
C ASP A 324 23.74 -2.87 4.12
N GLN A 325 24.83 -3.08 3.36
CA GLN A 325 25.82 -2.05 3.13
C GLN A 325 25.28 -0.87 2.28
N TYR A 326 24.27 -1.11 1.46
CA TYR A 326 23.72 -0.14 0.52
C TYR A 326 22.25 0.20 0.82
N ALA A 327 21.51 -0.74 1.41
CA ALA A 327 20.09 -0.57 1.81
C ALA A 327 20.01 0.21 3.12
N THR A 328 20.28 1.51 3.06
CA THR A 328 20.28 2.44 4.19
C THR A 328 19.37 3.62 3.89
N ASP A 329 18.84 4.26 4.93
CA ASP A 329 17.97 5.42 4.78
C ASP A 329 18.58 6.49 3.85
N ALA A 330 17.73 7.04 2.99
CA ALA A 330 18.07 8.08 2.02
C ALA A 330 17.12 9.29 2.10
N ASP A 331 16.55 9.54 3.28
CA ASP A 331 15.63 10.65 3.59
C ASP A 331 14.41 10.76 2.63
N ILE A 332 14.04 9.64 2.01
CA ILE A 332 12.93 9.58 1.02
C ILE A 332 11.54 9.44 1.64
N ASN A 333 11.43 9.41 2.97
CA ASN A 333 10.16 9.27 3.67
C ASN A 333 9.41 10.60 3.74
N ILE A 334 8.70 10.96 2.67
CA ILE A 334 7.87 12.17 2.63
C ILE A 334 6.67 12.12 3.59
N TRP A 335 6.39 10.97 4.19
CA TRP A 335 5.31 10.75 5.19
C TRP A 335 5.84 10.73 6.62
N ALA A 336 7.11 11.06 6.84
CA ALA A 336 7.77 10.99 8.14
C ALA A 336 7.03 11.78 9.24
N GLU A 337 6.47 12.94 8.90
CA GLU A 337 5.73 13.76 9.87
C GLU A 337 4.53 13.01 10.50
N SER A 338 3.84 12.19 9.71
CA SER A 338 2.71 11.37 10.20
C SER A 338 3.14 10.24 11.14
N SER A 339 4.43 9.92 11.19
CA SER A 339 4.98 8.79 11.96
C SER A 339 5.83 9.25 13.16
N LYS A 340 6.08 10.54 13.32
CA LYS A 340 6.96 11.09 14.38
C LYS A 340 6.24 11.39 15.70
N THR A 341 4.91 11.33 15.72
CA THR A 341 4.09 11.70 16.88
C THR A 341 3.61 10.49 17.68
#